data_ac076a099fef937e70df1e50567363c4
#
_entry.id   ac076a099fef937e70df1e50567363c4
#
_cell.length_a   1.000
_cell.length_b   1.000
_cell.length_c   1.000
_cell.angle_alpha   90.00
_cell.angle_beta   90.00
_cell.angle_gamma   90.00
#
_symmetry.space_group_name_H-M   'P 1'
#
loop_
_entity.id
_entity.type
_entity.pdbx_description
1 polymer ?
#
loop_
_entity_poly.entity_id
_entity_poly.type
_entity_poly.pdbx_seq_one_letter_code
_entity_poly.pdbx_strand_id
1 'polypeptide(L)'
;MNENLKKIRKYWLDLGFKEEELKAYESSSTYLANMIMEYAHKGQKRENGEDYANHPSRVLMNYRNLIGIGSDGKGLVDVDLLYHHNIPFDGVQEVCLLHDVVEDTEFTIRDVRDIYVECGFKDYFDMYIRNALEYITHDKDVDYEDYIDICLKNPISAIVKLMDMQDNLRVIDLVKYNKDRYLRAKRYLGYTYKLNKAYHFLENVDRYRKELKED
;
A
#
# COMPACT_ATOMS: atom_id res chain seq x y z
N MET A 1 -10.34 21.33 13.08
CA MET A 1 -10.17 20.46 11.88
C MET A 1 -8.83 20.76 11.26
N ASN A 2 -8.02 19.73 11.07
CA ASN A 2 -6.68 19.77 10.47
C ASN A 2 -6.71 20.44 9.08
N GLU A 3 -5.73 21.28 8.75
CA GLU A 3 -5.72 22.04 7.49
C GLU A 3 -5.57 21.14 6.26
N ASN A 4 -4.80 20.05 6.36
CA ASN A 4 -4.69 19.07 5.26
C ASN A 4 -6.01 18.32 5.07
N LEU A 5 -6.71 17.94 6.14
CA LEU A 5 -8.02 17.30 6.04
C LEU A 5 -9.05 18.24 5.40
N LYS A 6 -9.03 19.55 5.71
CA LYS A 6 -9.90 20.54 5.03
C LYS A 6 -9.66 20.58 3.52
N LYS A 7 -8.38 20.57 3.09
CA LYS A 7 -8.02 20.56 1.66
C LYS A 7 -8.47 19.28 0.97
N ILE A 8 -8.28 18.12 1.62
CA ILE A 8 -8.73 16.82 1.12
C ILE A 8 -10.24 16.81 0.97
N ARG A 9 -10.99 17.21 2.01
CA ARG A 9 -12.48 17.29 1.95
C ARG A 9 -12.95 18.18 0.81
N LYS A 10 -12.33 19.38 0.67
CA LYS A 10 -12.68 20.29 -0.42
C LYS A 10 -12.49 19.65 -1.78
N TYR A 11 -11.35 18.96 -2.01
CA TYR A 11 -11.07 18.26 -3.25
C TYR A 11 -12.16 17.23 -3.59
N TRP A 12 -12.58 16.42 -2.61
CA TRP A 12 -13.60 15.40 -2.82
C TRP A 12 -15.01 16.01 -3.03
N LEU A 13 -15.33 17.11 -2.35
CA LEU A 13 -16.56 17.86 -2.59
C LEU A 13 -16.57 18.47 -4.01
N ASP A 14 -15.45 19.02 -4.48
CA ASP A 14 -15.29 19.55 -5.82
C ASP A 14 -15.45 18.45 -6.91
N LEU A 15 -15.16 17.18 -6.58
CA LEU A 15 -15.44 16.00 -7.41
C LEU A 15 -16.92 15.55 -7.38
N GLY A 16 -17.77 16.18 -6.56
CA GLY A 16 -19.21 15.89 -6.48
C GLY A 16 -19.63 14.94 -5.36
N PHE A 17 -18.72 14.56 -4.47
CA PHE A 17 -19.09 13.79 -3.26
C PHE A 17 -19.87 14.66 -2.29
N LYS A 18 -20.73 14.03 -1.49
CA LYS A 18 -21.55 14.71 -0.47
C LYS A 18 -20.89 14.64 0.89
N GLU A 19 -21.24 15.56 1.77
CA GLU A 19 -20.74 15.62 3.15
C GLU A 19 -20.99 14.32 3.95
N GLU A 20 -22.13 13.66 3.73
CA GLU A 20 -22.46 12.39 4.38
C GLU A 20 -21.54 11.25 3.90
N GLU A 21 -21.18 11.24 2.61
CA GLU A 21 -20.27 10.25 2.03
C GLU A 21 -18.85 10.46 2.57
N LEU A 22 -18.41 11.71 2.70
CA LEU A 22 -17.09 12.01 3.28
C LEU A 22 -17.00 11.59 4.74
N LYS A 23 -18.06 11.82 5.54
CA LYS A 23 -18.11 11.34 6.92
C LYS A 23 -18.06 9.82 7.01
N ALA A 24 -18.71 9.11 6.10
CA ALA A 24 -18.63 7.65 6.05
C ALA A 24 -17.20 7.19 5.69
N TYR A 25 -16.52 7.87 4.77
CA TYR A 25 -15.12 7.57 4.42
C TYR A 25 -14.17 7.87 5.57
N GLU A 26 -14.35 9.00 6.27
CA GLU A 26 -13.59 9.38 7.46
C GLU A 26 -13.77 8.42 8.65
N SER A 27 -14.85 7.63 8.67
CA SER A 27 -15.10 6.62 9.69
C SER A 27 -14.46 5.26 9.41
N SER A 28 -13.72 5.14 8.31
CA SER A 28 -12.98 3.93 7.93
C SER A 28 -11.51 4.27 7.67
N SER A 29 -10.60 3.61 8.37
CA SER A 29 -9.16 3.80 8.23
C SER A 29 -8.70 3.64 6.78
N THR A 30 -9.17 2.59 6.09
CA THR A 30 -8.78 2.31 4.70
C THR A 30 -9.37 3.33 3.71
N TYR A 31 -10.63 3.76 3.89
CA TYR A 31 -11.20 4.80 3.03
C TYR A 31 -10.53 6.16 3.28
N LEU A 32 -10.16 6.47 4.52
CA LEU A 32 -9.38 7.67 4.85
C LEU A 32 -8.00 7.65 4.15
N ALA A 33 -7.31 6.50 4.16
CA ALA A 33 -6.07 6.33 3.40
C ALA A 33 -6.27 6.59 1.89
N ASN A 34 -7.37 6.09 1.32
CA ASN A 34 -7.70 6.34 -0.09
C ASN A 34 -7.94 7.83 -0.37
N MET A 35 -8.67 8.52 0.52
CA MET A 35 -8.90 9.96 0.37
C MET A 35 -7.59 10.76 0.37
N ILE A 36 -6.66 10.40 1.25
CA ILE A 36 -5.35 11.04 1.35
C ILE A 36 -4.54 10.77 0.08
N MET A 37 -4.47 9.51 -0.36
CA MET A 37 -3.71 9.06 -1.53
C MET A 37 -4.17 9.75 -2.81
N GLU A 38 -5.46 9.75 -3.09
CA GLU A 38 -6.05 10.40 -4.27
C GLU A 38 -5.76 11.91 -4.30
N TYR A 39 -5.90 12.58 -3.14
CA TYR A 39 -5.60 14.00 -3.04
C TYR A 39 -4.09 14.28 -3.21
N ALA A 40 -3.24 13.48 -2.58
CA ALA A 40 -1.80 13.67 -2.61
C ALA A 40 -1.22 13.53 -4.02
N HIS A 41 -1.70 12.52 -4.77
CA HIS A 41 -1.24 12.23 -6.14
C HIS A 41 -2.08 12.91 -7.23
N LYS A 42 -2.96 13.85 -6.89
CA LYS A 42 -3.79 14.55 -7.89
C LYS A 42 -2.94 15.22 -8.98
N GLY A 43 -3.26 14.91 -10.22
CA GLY A 43 -2.57 15.46 -11.38
C GLY A 43 -1.20 14.85 -11.67
N GLN A 44 -0.67 13.97 -10.83
CA GLN A 44 0.54 13.22 -11.13
C GLN A 44 0.25 12.11 -12.15
N LYS A 45 1.24 11.86 -13.02
CA LYS A 45 1.19 10.82 -14.05
C LYS A 45 2.42 9.92 -13.94
N ARG A 46 2.24 8.63 -14.23
CA ARG A 46 3.34 7.69 -14.41
C ARG A 46 4.00 7.84 -15.79
N GLU A 47 5.15 7.20 -16.01
CA GLU A 47 5.88 7.21 -17.29
C GLU A 47 5.01 6.79 -18.50
N ASN A 48 4.02 5.92 -18.29
CA ASN A 48 3.09 5.46 -19.32
C ASN A 48 1.88 6.38 -19.54
N GLY A 49 1.78 7.51 -18.80
CA GLY A 49 0.73 8.52 -18.91
C GLY A 49 -0.53 8.23 -18.08
N GLU A 50 -0.62 7.10 -17.37
CA GLU A 50 -1.74 6.83 -16.46
C GLU A 50 -1.70 7.71 -15.21
N ASP A 51 -2.87 7.92 -14.56
CA ASP A 51 -2.94 8.61 -13.27
C ASP A 51 -2.16 7.84 -12.21
N TYR A 52 -1.35 8.56 -11.43
CA TYR A 52 -0.47 7.93 -10.44
C TYR A 52 -1.27 7.15 -9.38
N ALA A 53 -2.42 7.68 -8.95
CA ALA A 53 -3.31 7.05 -7.97
C ALA A 53 -3.75 5.61 -8.33
N ASN A 54 -3.70 5.24 -9.63
CA ASN A 54 -3.98 3.88 -10.05
C ASN A 54 -2.95 2.86 -9.52
N HIS A 55 -1.69 3.29 -9.28
CA HIS A 55 -0.64 2.41 -8.79
C HIS A 55 -0.89 1.94 -7.35
N PRO A 56 -1.02 2.81 -6.34
CA PRO A 56 -1.33 2.38 -4.98
C PRO A 56 -2.64 1.56 -4.89
N SER A 57 -3.64 1.91 -5.70
CA SER A 57 -4.88 1.16 -5.79
C SER A 57 -4.66 -0.28 -6.29
N ARG A 58 -3.77 -0.48 -7.27
CA ARG A 58 -3.41 -1.83 -7.73
C ARG A 58 -2.55 -2.59 -6.73
N VAL A 59 -1.65 -1.91 -6.01
CA VAL A 59 -0.87 -2.51 -4.91
C VAL A 59 -1.82 -3.06 -3.85
N LEU A 60 -2.85 -2.29 -3.45
CA LEU A 60 -3.91 -2.77 -2.57
C LEU A 60 -4.65 -3.97 -3.16
N MET A 61 -5.02 -3.94 -4.44
CA MET A 61 -5.71 -5.05 -5.10
C MET A 61 -4.84 -6.31 -5.18
N ASN A 62 -3.54 -6.19 -5.41
CA ASN A 62 -2.61 -7.32 -5.38
C ASN A 62 -2.62 -8.00 -4.00
N TYR A 63 -2.56 -7.21 -2.92
CA TYR A 63 -2.66 -7.74 -1.56
C TYR A 63 -4.01 -8.40 -1.28
N ARG A 64 -5.12 -7.74 -1.61
CA ARG A 64 -6.47 -8.30 -1.44
C ARG A 64 -6.64 -9.62 -2.18
N ASN A 65 -6.20 -9.68 -3.43
CA ASN A 65 -6.22 -10.93 -4.21
C ASN A 65 -5.35 -12.01 -3.56
N LEU A 66 -4.20 -11.63 -2.98
CA LEU A 66 -3.31 -12.56 -2.29
C LEU A 66 -4.01 -13.24 -1.12
N ILE A 67 -4.77 -12.51 -0.32
CA ILE A 67 -5.47 -13.04 0.87
C ILE A 67 -6.91 -13.54 0.59
N GLY A 68 -7.36 -13.51 -0.66
CA GLY A 68 -8.66 -14.06 -1.08
C GLY A 68 -9.83 -13.08 -1.12
N ILE A 69 -9.58 -11.76 -1.00
CA ILE A 69 -10.59 -10.73 -1.23
C ILE A 69 -10.66 -10.45 -2.73
N GLY A 70 -11.81 -10.66 -3.36
CA GLY A 70 -12.01 -10.34 -4.76
C GLY A 70 -12.02 -8.83 -5.05
N SER A 71 -11.99 -8.47 -6.33
CA SER A 71 -12.04 -7.06 -6.78
C SER A 71 -13.35 -6.35 -6.41
N ASP A 72 -14.41 -7.10 -6.15
CA ASP A 72 -15.70 -6.60 -5.65
C ASP A 72 -15.75 -6.43 -4.12
N GLY A 73 -14.62 -6.63 -3.44
CA GLY A 73 -14.50 -6.58 -1.98
C GLY A 73 -15.13 -7.76 -1.26
N LYS A 74 -15.61 -8.78 -2.00
CA LYS A 74 -16.17 -9.99 -1.46
C LYS A 74 -15.13 -11.10 -1.41
N GLY A 75 -15.17 -11.89 -0.40
CA GLY A 75 -14.29 -13.03 -0.19
C GLY A 75 -14.40 -13.50 1.26
N LEU A 76 -14.06 -14.76 1.49
CA LEU A 76 -13.88 -15.26 2.83
C LEU A 76 -12.46 -14.88 3.29
N VAL A 77 -12.38 -14.12 4.37
CA VAL A 77 -11.12 -13.82 5.04
C VAL A 77 -11.29 -14.19 6.50
N ASP A 78 -10.50 -15.13 6.95
CA ASP A 78 -10.34 -15.43 8.35
C ASP A 78 -9.09 -14.73 8.87
N VAL A 79 -9.29 -13.67 9.67
CA VAL A 79 -8.19 -12.84 10.18
C VAL A 79 -7.34 -13.61 11.20
N ASP A 80 -7.96 -14.43 12.04
CA ASP A 80 -7.24 -15.25 13.03
C ASP A 80 -6.35 -16.26 12.31
N LEU A 81 -6.86 -16.89 11.25
CA LEU A 81 -6.11 -17.82 10.43
C LEU A 81 -4.96 -17.12 9.66
N LEU A 82 -5.15 -15.87 9.18
CA LEU A 82 -4.07 -15.08 8.60
C LEU A 82 -2.91 -14.88 9.60
N TYR A 83 -3.23 -14.50 10.83
CA TYR A 83 -2.22 -14.34 11.88
C TYR A 83 -1.56 -15.67 12.28
N HIS A 84 -2.34 -16.77 12.33
CA HIS A 84 -1.80 -18.10 12.56
C HIS A 84 -0.72 -18.47 11.52
N HIS A 85 -0.91 -18.07 10.28
CA HIS A 85 0.06 -18.24 9.20
C HIS A 85 1.09 -17.11 9.07
N ASN A 86 1.19 -16.21 10.03
CA ASN A 86 2.11 -15.05 10.00
C ASN A 86 1.93 -14.14 8.78
N ILE A 87 0.70 -13.99 8.30
CA ILE A 87 0.34 -13.06 7.25
C ILE A 87 -0.19 -11.78 7.92
N PRO A 88 0.49 -10.63 7.78
CA PRO A 88 0.01 -9.39 8.38
C PRO A 88 -1.30 -8.94 7.71
N PHE A 89 -2.22 -8.39 8.50
CA PHE A 89 -3.52 -7.90 8.02
C PHE A 89 -3.80 -6.45 8.43
N ASP A 90 -3.76 -6.13 9.74
CA ASP A 90 -3.99 -4.77 10.21
C ASP A 90 -2.94 -3.80 9.66
N GLY A 91 -3.39 -2.66 9.17
CA GLY A 91 -2.53 -1.61 8.60
C GLY A 91 -2.04 -1.87 7.18
N VAL A 92 -2.09 -3.10 6.67
CA VAL A 92 -1.53 -3.42 5.34
C VAL A 92 -2.26 -2.70 4.22
N GLN A 93 -3.59 -2.65 4.27
CA GLN A 93 -4.40 -1.99 3.23
C GLN A 93 -4.12 -0.49 3.17
N GLU A 94 -4.00 0.14 4.33
CA GLU A 94 -3.65 1.55 4.48
C GLU A 94 -2.24 1.83 3.94
N VAL A 95 -1.27 0.99 4.31
CA VAL A 95 0.12 1.16 3.84
C VAL A 95 0.21 0.91 2.33
N CYS A 96 -0.56 -0.02 1.75
CA CYS A 96 -0.66 -0.16 0.29
C CYS A 96 -1.08 1.15 -0.41
N LEU A 97 -2.02 1.88 0.18
CA LEU A 97 -2.50 3.15 -0.38
C LEU A 97 -1.52 4.31 -0.12
N LEU A 98 -0.83 4.30 1.02
CA LEU A 98 -0.03 5.42 1.50
C LEU A 98 1.47 5.31 1.20
N HIS A 99 1.96 4.18 0.68
CA HIS A 99 3.40 3.88 0.60
C HIS A 99 4.21 4.92 -0.19
N ASP A 100 3.63 5.49 -1.27
CA ASP A 100 4.28 6.51 -2.09
C ASP A 100 3.88 7.95 -1.68
N VAL A 101 2.89 8.13 -0.80
CA VAL A 101 2.40 9.46 -0.42
C VAL A 101 3.51 10.29 0.22
N VAL A 102 4.29 9.68 1.12
CA VAL A 102 5.37 10.38 1.82
C VAL A 102 6.62 10.53 0.94
N GLU A 103 6.88 9.56 0.06
CA GLU A 103 8.05 9.57 -0.82
C GLU A 103 7.90 10.56 -2.00
N ASP A 104 6.72 10.61 -2.61
CA ASP A 104 6.49 11.27 -3.89
C ASP A 104 5.63 12.54 -3.82
N THR A 105 5.25 12.99 -2.61
CA THR A 105 4.44 14.19 -2.42
C THR A 105 4.98 15.10 -1.30
N GLU A 106 4.26 16.20 -1.02
CA GLU A 106 4.61 17.12 0.07
C GLU A 106 4.16 16.63 1.46
N PHE A 107 3.42 15.50 1.53
CA PHE A 107 2.96 14.96 2.79
C PHE A 107 4.09 14.29 3.57
N THR A 108 4.18 14.61 4.84
CA THR A 108 5.02 13.88 5.80
C THR A 108 4.22 12.81 6.53
N ILE A 109 4.89 11.84 7.16
CA ILE A 109 4.24 10.85 8.05
C ILE A 109 3.45 11.56 9.16
N ARG A 110 3.95 12.70 9.64
CA ARG A 110 3.26 13.52 10.64
C ARG A 110 1.94 14.08 10.11
N ASP A 111 1.93 14.60 8.88
CA ASP A 111 0.71 15.14 8.26
C ASP A 111 -0.36 14.05 8.13
N VAL A 112 0.02 12.87 7.67
CA VAL A 112 -0.88 11.70 7.58
C VAL A 112 -1.39 11.32 8.96
N ARG A 113 -0.49 11.22 9.96
CA ARG A 113 -0.86 10.93 11.34
C ARG A 113 -1.86 11.92 11.91
N ASP A 114 -1.62 13.21 11.72
CA ASP A 114 -2.48 14.26 12.28
C ASP A 114 -3.91 14.20 11.69
N ILE A 115 -4.06 13.77 10.43
CA ILE A 115 -5.36 13.48 9.81
C ILE A 115 -6.03 12.28 10.48
N TYR A 116 -5.28 11.18 10.68
CA TYR A 116 -5.79 9.98 11.36
C TYR A 116 -6.22 10.27 12.82
N VAL A 117 -5.46 11.10 13.53
CA VAL A 117 -5.81 11.56 14.88
C VAL A 117 -7.14 12.32 14.89
N GLU A 118 -7.33 13.24 13.94
CA GLU A 118 -8.56 14.03 13.82
C GLU A 118 -9.78 13.14 13.53
N CYS A 119 -9.60 12.05 12.77
CA CYS A 119 -10.65 11.09 12.45
C CYS A 119 -10.81 9.96 13.50
N GLY A 120 -10.09 10.02 14.63
CA GLY A 120 -10.23 9.06 15.73
C GLY A 120 -9.40 7.78 15.61
N PHE A 121 -8.48 7.69 14.66
CA PHE A 121 -7.66 6.50 14.40
C PHE A 121 -6.22 6.61 14.94
N LYS A 122 -5.98 7.46 15.95
CA LYS A 122 -4.63 7.70 16.49
C LYS A 122 -3.89 6.40 16.85
N ASP A 123 -4.52 5.58 17.68
CA ASP A 123 -3.85 4.38 18.23
C ASP A 123 -3.66 3.32 17.13
N TYR A 124 -4.61 3.17 16.22
CA TYR A 124 -4.49 2.30 15.06
C TYR A 124 -3.32 2.72 14.15
N PHE A 125 -3.20 4.02 13.86
CA PHE A 125 -2.10 4.56 13.06
C PHE A 125 -0.74 4.33 13.74
N ASP A 126 -0.64 4.71 15.02
CA ASP A 126 0.61 4.59 15.77
C ASP A 126 1.06 3.11 15.94
N MET A 127 0.12 2.17 16.00
CA MET A 127 0.38 0.73 16.19
C MET A 127 0.76 0.01 14.89
N TYR A 128 0.03 0.27 13.79
CA TYR A 128 0.13 -0.56 12.58
C TYR A 128 0.72 0.18 11.37
N ILE A 129 0.46 1.50 11.23
CA ILE A 129 0.76 2.21 9.99
C ILE A 129 2.09 2.96 10.07
N ARG A 130 2.36 3.66 11.17
CA ARG A 130 3.50 4.58 11.31
C ARG A 130 4.83 3.93 10.95
N ASN A 131 5.21 2.88 11.69
CA ASN A 131 6.51 2.22 11.49
C ASN A 131 6.61 1.60 10.10
N ALA A 132 5.51 1.07 9.56
CA ALA A 132 5.49 0.52 8.22
C ALA A 132 5.77 1.60 7.16
N LEU A 133 5.19 2.79 7.30
CA LEU A 133 5.49 3.93 6.42
C LEU A 133 6.94 4.40 6.57
N GLU A 134 7.48 4.46 7.80
CA GLU A 134 8.88 4.83 8.04
C GLU A 134 9.85 3.87 7.33
N TYR A 135 9.57 2.56 7.32
CA TYR A 135 10.43 1.56 6.68
C TYR A 135 10.22 1.41 5.18
N ILE A 136 9.05 1.79 4.63
CA ILE A 136 8.78 1.66 3.19
C ILE A 136 9.08 2.95 2.42
N THR A 137 9.24 4.09 3.08
CA THR A 137 9.65 5.34 2.44
C THR A 137 11.15 5.31 2.15
N HIS A 138 11.54 5.39 0.88
CA HIS A 138 12.94 5.36 0.47
C HIS A 138 13.61 6.70 0.70
N ASP A 139 14.67 6.70 1.51
CA ASP A 139 15.58 7.84 1.61
C ASP A 139 16.53 7.81 0.40
N LYS A 140 16.54 8.88 -0.39
CA LYS A 140 17.33 8.99 -1.62
C LYS A 140 18.85 8.87 -1.41
N ASP A 141 19.32 9.07 -0.19
CA ASP A 141 20.72 8.92 0.19
C ASP A 141 21.10 7.47 0.52
N VAL A 142 20.12 6.56 0.58
CA VAL A 142 20.31 5.12 0.85
C VAL A 142 20.32 4.33 -0.45
N ASP A 143 21.31 3.44 -0.60
CA ASP A 143 21.32 2.52 -1.75
C ASP A 143 20.05 1.65 -1.78
N TYR A 144 19.56 1.36 -2.99
CA TYR A 144 18.27 0.67 -3.14
C TYR A 144 18.28 -0.76 -2.58
N GLU A 145 19.43 -1.44 -2.55
CA GLU A 145 19.56 -2.78 -1.95
C GLU A 145 19.46 -2.70 -0.42
N ASP A 146 20.12 -1.70 0.18
CA ASP A 146 20.03 -1.42 1.62
C ASP A 146 18.61 -0.99 2.01
N TYR A 147 17.95 -0.20 1.16
CA TYR A 147 16.55 0.16 1.35
C TYR A 147 15.62 -1.08 1.39
N ILE A 148 15.84 -2.07 0.53
CA ILE A 148 15.08 -3.33 0.61
C ILE A 148 15.32 -4.04 1.95
N ASP A 149 16.54 -4.00 2.49
CA ASP A 149 16.83 -4.54 3.83
C ASP A 149 16.16 -3.73 4.95
N ILE A 150 15.96 -2.45 4.76
CA ILE A 150 15.15 -1.61 5.68
C ILE A 150 13.69 -2.03 5.63
N CYS A 151 13.09 -2.23 4.46
CA CYS A 151 11.71 -2.72 4.32
C CYS A 151 11.50 -4.07 5.04
N LEU A 152 12.52 -4.94 5.07
CA LEU A 152 12.47 -6.23 5.76
C LEU A 152 12.38 -6.14 7.29
N LYS A 153 12.60 -4.98 7.90
CA LYS A 153 12.52 -4.81 9.35
C LYS A 153 11.08 -4.81 9.88
N ASN A 154 10.10 -4.68 8.99
CA ASN A 154 8.68 -4.68 9.34
C ASN A 154 7.89 -5.56 8.37
N PRO A 155 7.06 -6.52 8.85
CA PRO A 155 6.34 -7.43 7.98
C PRO A 155 5.30 -6.74 7.09
N ILE A 156 4.71 -5.61 7.55
CA ILE A 156 3.76 -4.83 6.75
C ILE A 156 4.50 -4.13 5.59
N SER A 157 5.61 -3.43 5.86
CA SER A 157 6.40 -2.80 4.80
C SER A 157 6.95 -3.83 3.81
N ALA A 158 7.37 -5.02 4.28
CA ALA A 158 7.88 -6.08 3.42
C ALA A 158 6.81 -6.64 2.46
N ILE A 159 5.61 -6.94 2.95
CA ILE A 159 4.53 -7.45 2.09
C ILE A 159 4.01 -6.39 1.13
N VAL A 160 3.88 -5.13 1.58
CA VAL A 160 3.47 -4.02 0.71
C VAL A 160 4.53 -3.79 -0.38
N LYS A 161 5.82 -3.80 -0.04
CA LYS A 161 6.89 -3.67 -1.04
C LYS A 161 6.92 -4.82 -2.03
N LEU A 162 6.57 -6.04 -1.60
CA LEU A 162 6.40 -7.18 -2.50
C LEU A 162 5.25 -6.93 -3.51
N MET A 163 4.11 -6.39 -3.06
CA MET A 163 2.96 -6.05 -3.93
C MET A 163 3.26 -4.88 -4.87
N ASP A 164 4.00 -3.87 -4.40
CA ASP A 164 4.50 -2.75 -5.21
C ASP A 164 5.41 -3.26 -6.34
N MET A 165 6.40 -4.11 -6.02
CA MET A 165 7.29 -4.71 -7.03
C MET A 165 6.51 -5.52 -8.07
N GLN A 166 5.46 -6.23 -7.65
CA GLN A 166 4.60 -6.98 -8.57
C GLN A 166 3.89 -6.03 -9.55
N ASP A 167 3.33 -4.90 -9.09
CA ASP A 167 2.70 -3.92 -9.98
C ASP A 167 3.72 -3.25 -10.90
N ASN A 168 4.89 -2.91 -10.38
CA ASN A 168 5.97 -2.31 -11.16
C ASN A 168 6.49 -3.25 -12.26
N LEU A 169 6.58 -4.57 -11.99
CA LEU A 169 6.92 -5.57 -13.02
C LEU A 169 5.87 -5.65 -14.12
N ARG A 170 4.59 -5.53 -13.79
CA ARG A 170 3.48 -5.58 -14.74
C ARG A 170 3.53 -4.46 -15.77
N VAL A 171 3.94 -3.26 -15.38
CA VAL A 171 3.98 -2.08 -16.27
C VAL A 171 5.29 -1.95 -17.06
N ILE A 172 6.29 -2.79 -16.78
CA ILE A 172 7.51 -2.83 -17.58
C ILE A 172 7.20 -3.48 -18.93
N ASP A 173 7.23 -2.67 -20.00
CA ASP A 173 7.09 -3.17 -21.37
C ASP A 173 8.39 -3.87 -21.81
N LEU A 174 8.37 -5.21 -21.81
CA LEU A 174 9.47 -6.04 -22.27
C LEU A 174 9.38 -6.39 -23.77
N VAL A 175 8.30 -6.01 -24.46
CA VAL A 175 8.09 -6.33 -25.89
C VAL A 175 9.08 -5.55 -26.75
N LYS A 176 9.38 -4.32 -26.39
CA LYS A 176 10.46 -3.53 -27.01
C LYS A 176 11.71 -3.67 -26.15
N TYR A 177 12.66 -4.46 -26.62
CA TYR A 177 13.93 -4.62 -25.91
C TYR A 177 14.57 -3.27 -25.60
N ASN A 178 14.72 -3.00 -24.32
CA ASN A 178 15.47 -1.89 -23.78
C ASN A 178 16.32 -2.43 -22.63
N LYS A 179 17.66 -2.29 -22.72
CA LYS A 179 18.59 -2.84 -21.74
C LYS A 179 18.31 -2.37 -20.33
N ASP A 180 17.97 -1.09 -20.14
CA ASP A 180 17.73 -0.53 -18.81
C ASP A 180 16.43 -1.06 -18.20
N ARG A 181 15.36 -1.20 -19.00
CA ARG A 181 14.11 -1.85 -18.58
C ARG A 181 14.31 -3.31 -18.20
N TYR A 182 15.08 -4.04 -19.01
CA TYR A 182 15.42 -5.43 -18.70
C TYR A 182 16.20 -5.55 -17.39
N LEU A 183 17.22 -4.70 -17.17
CA LEU A 183 18.01 -4.68 -15.93
C LEU A 183 17.15 -4.28 -14.72
N ARG A 184 16.21 -3.33 -14.89
CA ARG A 184 15.23 -2.95 -13.87
C ARG A 184 14.34 -4.14 -13.50
N ALA A 185 13.75 -4.83 -14.49
CA ALA A 185 12.92 -6.01 -14.27
C ALA A 185 13.70 -7.12 -13.56
N LYS A 186 14.95 -7.38 -13.96
CA LYS A 186 15.81 -8.38 -13.31
C LYS A 186 16.06 -8.05 -11.83
N ARG A 187 16.34 -6.77 -11.50
CA ARG A 187 16.51 -6.35 -10.10
C ARG A 187 15.21 -6.54 -9.31
N TYR A 188 14.07 -6.11 -9.83
CA TYR A 188 12.78 -6.27 -9.17
C TYR A 188 12.44 -7.74 -8.89
N LEU A 189 12.71 -8.66 -9.82
CA LEU A 189 12.57 -10.09 -9.59
C LEU A 189 13.49 -10.60 -8.46
N GLY A 190 14.71 -10.10 -8.36
CA GLY A 190 15.62 -10.41 -7.25
C GLY A 190 15.08 -9.93 -5.91
N TYR A 191 14.55 -8.71 -5.86
CA TYR A 191 13.98 -8.14 -4.64
C TYR A 191 12.67 -8.82 -4.23
N THR A 192 11.79 -9.17 -5.17
CA THR A 192 10.59 -9.96 -4.85
C THR A 192 10.94 -11.31 -4.23
N TYR A 193 11.97 -11.98 -4.75
CA TYR A 193 12.47 -13.22 -4.15
C TYR A 193 13.01 -12.99 -2.73
N LYS A 194 13.82 -11.94 -2.52
CA LYS A 194 14.40 -11.58 -1.21
C LYS A 194 13.30 -11.31 -0.18
N LEU A 195 12.30 -10.48 -0.53
CA LEU A 195 11.17 -10.10 0.32
C LEU A 195 10.31 -11.34 0.68
N ASN A 196 9.97 -12.17 -0.32
CA ASN A 196 9.19 -13.38 -0.06
C ASN A 196 9.95 -14.37 0.82
N LYS A 197 11.24 -14.60 0.53
CA LYS A 197 12.07 -15.55 1.27
C LYS A 197 12.20 -15.21 2.76
N ALA A 198 12.28 -13.92 3.09
CA ALA A 198 12.45 -13.48 4.48
C ALA A 198 11.25 -13.83 5.38
N TYR A 199 10.03 -13.77 4.84
CA TYR A 199 8.80 -14.01 5.59
C TYR A 199 8.02 -15.23 5.10
N HIS A 200 8.46 -15.90 4.04
CA HIS A 200 7.74 -17.00 3.40
C HIS A 200 6.28 -16.68 3.06
N PHE A 201 6.01 -15.43 2.63
CA PHE A 201 4.64 -14.95 2.42
C PHE A 201 3.82 -15.83 1.47
N LEU A 202 4.38 -16.24 0.34
CA LEU A 202 3.65 -17.05 -0.64
C LEU A 202 3.34 -18.45 -0.11
N GLU A 203 4.31 -19.09 0.56
CA GLU A 203 4.13 -20.40 1.18
C GLU A 203 3.12 -20.35 2.33
N ASN A 204 3.14 -19.26 3.11
CA ASN A 204 2.18 -19.04 4.18
C ASN A 204 0.76 -18.80 3.62
N VAL A 205 0.63 -18.03 2.55
CA VAL A 205 -0.65 -17.81 1.86
C VAL A 205 -1.18 -19.11 1.26
N ASP A 206 -0.33 -19.94 0.68
CA ASP A 206 -0.76 -21.24 0.13
C ASP A 206 -1.32 -22.17 1.23
N ARG A 207 -0.73 -22.17 2.44
CA ARG A 207 -1.25 -22.91 3.59
C ARG A 207 -2.58 -22.32 4.07
N TYR A 208 -2.64 -21.01 4.30
CA TYR A 208 -3.86 -20.31 4.66
C TYR A 208 -5.02 -20.61 3.71
N ARG A 209 -4.78 -20.54 2.41
CA ARG A 209 -5.83 -20.81 1.39
C ARG A 209 -6.29 -22.27 1.33
N LYS A 210 -5.45 -23.20 1.71
CA LYS A 210 -5.84 -24.62 1.81
C LYS A 210 -6.76 -24.81 3.00
N GLU A 211 -6.37 -24.34 4.18
CA GLU A 211 -7.17 -24.45 5.39
C GLU A 211 -8.51 -23.71 5.27
N LEU A 212 -8.53 -22.50 4.70
CA LEU A 212 -9.77 -21.72 4.48
C LEU A 212 -10.81 -22.44 3.59
N LYS A 213 -10.41 -23.46 2.82
CA LYS A 213 -11.32 -24.24 1.96
C LYS A 213 -11.82 -25.52 2.62
N GLU A 214 -11.20 -25.91 3.72
CA GLU A 214 -11.53 -27.13 4.46
C GLU A 214 -12.59 -26.88 5.55
N ASP A 215 -12.80 -25.61 5.93
CA ASP A 215 -13.84 -25.11 6.82
C ASP A 215 -15.08 -24.66 6.03
#